data_21280782c19f2623c8ca88fefb86594c
#
_entry.id   21280782c19f2623c8ca88fefb86594c
#
_cell.length_a   1.000
_cell.length_b   1.000
_cell.length_c   1.000
_cell.angle_alpha   90.00
_cell.angle_beta   90.00
_cell.angle_gamma   90.00
#
_symmetry.space_group_name_H-M   'P 1'
#
loop_
_entity.id
_entity.type
_entity.pdbx_description
1 polymer ?
#
loop_
_entity_poly.entity_id
_entity_poly.type
_entity_poly.pdbx_seq_one_letter_code
_entity_poly.pdbx_strand_id
1 'polypeptide(L)'
;MNPSGTVFEKILLDVEKDIYVENWVVSSEEFKDNSMSKWRIEKRRLKGGLGDGVDIVEVDNGRLSFTMVPTRGMGIWRGRCGEDSLGWDSPVKELVHPHYVNLEARNGLGWLAGFNEWVVRCGLENNGAPGEDVVVDNRGNQKRVILPLHGKVANIPASFVSAFVKAGKPMELGVNGT
;
A
#
# COMPACT_ATOMS: atom_id res chain seq x y z
N MET A 1 16.96 -13.14 22.96
CA MET A 1 15.57 -12.71 23.00
C MET A 1 15.49 -11.35 22.33
N ASN A 2 14.71 -11.23 21.25
CA ASN A 2 14.54 -9.95 20.55
C ASN A 2 13.77 -9.00 21.47
N PRO A 3 14.27 -7.79 21.79
CA PRO A 3 13.64 -6.89 22.77
C PRO A 3 12.26 -6.36 22.35
N SER A 4 11.78 -6.68 21.16
CA SER A 4 10.53 -6.16 20.59
C SER A 4 9.31 -7.11 20.67
N GLY A 5 9.45 -8.31 21.23
CA GLY A 5 8.36 -9.30 21.21
C GLY A 5 8.03 -9.87 19.81
N THR A 6 8.83 -9.54 18.79
CA THR A 6 8.63 -10.05 17.42
C THR A 6 8.97 -11.55 17.40
N VAL A 7 7.98 -12.37 17.00
CA VAL A 7 8.14 -13.82 16.84
C VAL A 7 8.65 -14.15 15.45
N PHE A 8 8.24 -13.35 14.48
CA PHE A 8 8.54 -13.56 13.07
C PHE A 8 8.55 -12.22 12.33
N GLU A 9 9.52 -12.07 11.43
CA GLU A 9 9.56 -10.99 10.45
C GLU A 9 10.15 -11.51 9.14
N LYS A 10 9.56 -11.09 8.03
CA LYS A 10 10.02 -11.41 6.68
C LYS A 10 10.11 -10.14 5.84
N ILE A 11 11.28 -9.86 5.29
CA ILE A 11 11.45 -8.82 4.26
C ILE A 11 10.89 -9.36 2.95
N LEU A 12 9.97 -8.62 2.36
CA LEU A 12 9.26 -8.92 1.12
C LEU A 12 9.78 -8.10 -0.05
N LEU A 13 10.29 -6.91 0.24
CA LEU A 13 10.92 -5.98 -0.69
C LEU A 13 11.98 -5.17 0.06
N ASP A 14 13.15 -5.02 -0.53
CA ASP A 14 14.20 -4.11 -0.09
C ASP A 14 15.04 -3.75 -1.32
N VAL A 15 14.83 -2.55 -1.88
CA VAL A 15 15.51 -2.15 -3.11
C VAL A 15 17.01 -1.92 -2.92
N GLU A 16 17.45 -1.58 -1.69
CA GLU A 16 18.88 -1.40 -1.39
C GLU A 16 19.63 -2.73 -1.35
N LYS A 17 18.92 -3.82 -1.01
CA LYS A 17 19.51 -5.17 -0.90
C LYS A 17 19.14 -6.09 -2.07
N ASP A 18 18.47 -5.56 -3.10
CA ASP A 18 17.98 -6.34 -4.24
C ASP A 18 17.10 -7.54 -3.81
N ILE A 19 16.26 -7.32 -2.78
CA ILE A 19 15.33 -8.34 -2.30
C ILE A 19 13.96 -8.06 -2.90
N TYR A 20 13.41 -9.04 -3.62
CA TYR A 20 12.04 -9.03 -4.08
C TYR A 20 11.40 -10.43 -3.99
N VAL A 21 10.30 -10.52 -3.29
CA VAL A 21 9.51 -11.75 -3.14
C VAL A 21 8.19 -11.58 -3.87
N GLU A 22 8.01 -12.26 -4.99
CA GLU A 22 6.81 -12.11 -5.83
C GLU A 22 5.56 -12.66 -5.14
N ASN A 23 5.63 -13.90 -4.65
CA ASN A 23 4.53 -14.57 -3.97
C ASN A 23 5.04 -15.21 -2.67
N TRP A 24 4.32 -15.01 -1.61
CA TRP A 24 4.67 -15.54 -0.30
C TRP A 24 3.45 -15.60 0.60
N VAL A 25 3.43 -16.59 1.49
CA VAL A 25 2.39 -16.78 2.47
C VAL A 25 2.99 -17.29 3.78
N VAL A 26 2.39 -16.87 4.88
CA VAL A 26 2.60 -17.44 6.22
C VAL A 26 1.26 -17.49 6.95
N SER A 27 1.05 -18.50 7.77
CA SER A 27 -0.18 -18.68 8.54
C SER A 27 0.09 -19.23 9.94
N SER A 28 -0.93 -19.20 10.79
CA SER A 28 -0.89 -19.79 12.13
C SER A 28 -0.56 -21.29 12.14
N GLU A 29 -0.77 -22.00 11.03
CA GLU A 29 -0.49 -23.43 10.91
C GLU A 29 1.01 -23.75 10.95
N GLU A 30 1.85 -22.79 10.54
CA GLU A 30 3.32 -22.92 10.60
C GLU A 30 3.89 -22.70 12.02
N PHE A 31 3.12 -22.06 12.86
CA PHE A 31 3.46 -21.82 14.27
C PHE A 31 2.66 -22.82 15.13
N LYS A 32 3.30 -23.84 15.65
CA LYS A 32 2.68 -24.96 16.41
C LYS A 32 1.95 -24.55 17.71
N ASP A 33 1.46 -23.32 17.77
CA ASP A 33 0.71 -22.81 18.91
C ASP A 33 -0.80 -22.94 18.67
N ASN A 34 -1.39 -24.00 19.22
CA ASN A 34 -2.83 -24.27 19.14
C ASN A 34 -3.71 -23.28 19.90
N SER A 35 -3.12 -22.32 20.62
CA SER A 35 -3.84 -21.28 21.36
C SER A 35 -4.15 -20.03 20.54
N MET A 36 -3.55 -19.91 19.36
CA MET A 36 -3.72 -18.74 18.48
C MET A 36 -4.96 -18.89 17.59
N SER A 37 -5.73 -17.82 17.47
CA SER A 37 -6.76 -17.71 16.42
C SER A 37 -6.12 -17.91 15.03
N LYS A 38 -6.89 -18.46 14.10
CA LYS A 38 -6.43 -18.61 12.71
C LYS A 38 -6.08 -17.23 12.15
N TRP A 39 -4.90 -17.11 11.57
CA TRP A 39 -4.44 -15.91 10.91
C TRP A 39 -3.59 -16.26 9.68
N ARG A 40 -3.48 -15.29 8.73
CA ARG A 40 -2.70 -15.43 7.50
C ARG A 40 -2.16 -14.08 7.06
N ILE A 41 -0.95 -14.07 6.53
CA ILE A 41 -0.39 -12.96 5.76
C ILE A 41 0.03 -13.51 4.41
N GLU A 42 -0.41 -12.88 3.33
CA GLU A 42 -0.11 -13.30 1.97
C GLU A 42 0.33 -12.12 1.11
N LYS A 43 1.48 -12.24 0.46
CA LYS A 43 1.89 -11.35 -0.63
C LYS A 43 1.70 -12.04 -1.96
N ARG A 44 1.17 -11.31 -2.91
CA ARG A 44 1.10 -11.74 -4.32
C ARG A 44 1.21 -10.55 -5.27
N ARG A 45 1.67 -10.83 -6.48
CA ARG A 45 1.71 -9.89 -7.59
C ARG A 45 0.52 -10.14 -8.51
N LEU A 46 -0.21 -9.07 -8.84
CA LEU A 46 -1.31 -9.13 -9.79
C LEU A 46 -0.78 -9.31 -11.22
N LYS A 47 -1.55 -10.02 -12.03
CA LYS A 47 -1.24 -10.28 -13.44
C LYS A 47 -2.40 -9.85 -14.33
N GLY A 48 -2.08 -9.13 -15.40
CA GLY A 48 -3.03 -8.70 -16.42
C GLY A 48 -3.80 -7.42 -16.09
N GLY A 49 -4.43 -6.83 -17.11
CA GLY A 49 -5.17 -5.58 -17.02
C GLY A 49 -4.34 -4.39 -16.56
N LEU A 50 -5.01 -3.38 -16.03
CA LEU A 50 -4.35 -2.20 -15.47
C LEU A 50 -3.64 -2.50 -14.14
N GLY A 51 -3.96 -3.64 -13.52
CA GLY A 51 -3.34 -4.11 -12.29
C GLY A 51 -2.06 -4.93 -12.49
N ASP A 52 -1.64 -5.17 -13.72
CA ASP A 52 -0.44 -5.97 -13.98
C ASP A 52 0.79 -5.37 -13.27
N GLY A 53 1.49 -6.22 -12.51
CA GLY A 53 2.65 -5.80 -11.75
C GLY A 53 2.37 -5.14 -10.39
N VAL A 54 1.12 -4.93 -10.01
CA VAL A 54 0.76 -4.40 -8.69
C VAL A 54 0.98 -5.47 -7.62
N ASP A 55 1.79 -5.15 -6.62
CA ASP A 55 1.96 -5.97 -5.43
C ASP A 55 0.87 -5.68 -4.41
N ILE A 56 0.30 -6.73 -3.84
CA ILE A 56 -0.64 -6.64 -2.72
C ILE A 56 -0.18 -7.52 -1.57
N VAL A 57 -0.47 -7.08 -0.34
CA VAL A 57 -0.28 -7.85 0.88
C VAL A 57 -1.59 -7.89 1.63
N GLU A 58 -2.13 -9.09 1.80
CA GLU A 58 -3.34 -9.33 2.58
C GLU A 58 -2.96 -9.81 3.97
N VAL A 59 -3.56 -9.19 4.99
CA VAL A 59 -3.42 -9.57 6.40
C VAL A 59 -4.79 -9.94 6.93
N ASP A 60 -4.90 -11.13 7.50
CA ASP A 60 -6.14 -11.67 8.05
C ASP A 60 -5.88 -12.27 9.44
N ASN A 61 -6.63 -11.82 10.46
CA ASN A 61 -6.56 -12.38 11.81
C ASN A 61 -7.74 -13.32 12.16
N GLY A 62 -8.50 -13.73 11.16
CA GLY A 62 -9.68 -14.56 11.29
C GLY A 62 -10.99 -13.77 11.57
N ARG A 63 -10.90 -12.48 11.92
CA ARG A 63 -12.04 -11.59 12.12
C ARG A 63 -11.95 -10.32 11.28
N LEU A 64 -10.78 -9.71 11.24
CA LEU A 64 -10.46 -8.53 10.43
C LEU A 64 -9.44 -8.92 9.39
N SER A 65 -9.73 -8.61 8.13
CA SER A 65 -8.75 -8.64 7.06
C SER A 65 -8.65 -7.28 6.37
N PHE A 66 -7.48 -6.99 5.82
CA PHE A 66 -7.26 -5.84 4.94
C PHE A 66 -6.22 -6.15 3.89
N THR A 67 -6.36 -5.50 2.74
CA THR A 67 -5.41 -5.60 1.63
C THR A 67 -4.64 -4.29 1.51
N MET A 68 -3.33 -4.36 1.69
CA MET A 68 -2.38 -3.28 1.49
C MET A 68 -1.77 -3.36 0.10
N VAL A 69 -1.46 -2.21 -0.49
CA VAL A 69 -0.93 -2.10 -1.86
C VAL A 69 0.42 -1.38 -1.85
N PRO A 70 1.55 -2.11 -1.67
CA PRO A 70 2.88 -1.52 -1.68
C PRO A 70 3.19 -0.71 -2.93
N THR A 71 2.81 -1.18 -4.11
CA THR A 71 3.00 -0.49 -5.39
C THR A 71 2.26 0.84 -5.45
N ARG A 72 1.28 1.06 -4.58
CA ARG A 72 0.52 2.30 -4.46
C ARG A 72 0.75 2.97 -3.09
N GLY A 73 2.04 3.20 -2.76
CA GLY A 73 2.47 3.92 -1.57
C GLY A 73 1.92 3.35 -0.27
N MET A 74 1.87 2.03 -0.13
CA MET A 74 1.35 1.35 1.06
C MET A 74 -0.14 1.64 1.37
N GLY A 75 -0.96 1.92 0.36
CA GLY A 75 -2.38 2.17 0.52
C GLY A 75 -3.16 0.96 1.01
N ILE A 76 -4.22 1.20 1.77
CA ILE A 76 -5.19 0.15 2.10
C ILE A 76 -6.30 0.21 1.05
N TRP A 77 -6.44 -0.87 0.30
CA TRP A 77 -7.44 -0.96 -0.77
C TRP A 77 -8.82 -1.26 -0.22
N ARG A 78 -8.94 -2.35 0.53
CA ARG A 78 -10.19 -2.83 1.10
C ARG A 78 -9.92 -3.70 2.32
N GLY A 79 -10.96 -3.96 3.10
CA GLY A 79 -10.92 -4.87 4.22
C GLY A 79 -12.25 -5.56 4.46
N ARG A 80 -12.30 -6.42 5.47
CA ARG A 80 -13.51 -7.06 5.99
C ARG A 80 -13.43 -7.17 7.51
N CYS A 81 -14.57 -7.03 8.17
CA CYS A 81 -14.71 -7.33 9.59
C CYS A 81 -15.90 -8.27 9.79
N GLY A 82 -15.65 -9.56 9.97
CA GLY A 82 -16.69 -10.57 9.92
C GLY A 82 -17.36 -10.60 8.53
N GLU A 83 -18.65 -10.29 8.46
CA GLU A 83 -19.41 -10.23 7.20
C GLU A 83 -19.40 -8.82 6.57
N ASP A 84 -18.98 -7.80 7.31
CA ASP A 84 -18.98 -6.42 6.85
C ASP A 84 -17.79 -6.13 5.92
N SER A 85 -18.06 -5.54 4.77
CA SER A 85 -17.04 -5.04 3.86
C SER A 85 -16.59 -3.66 4.29
N LEU A 86 -15.27 -3.44 4.34
CA LEU A 86 -14.63 -2.17 4.68
C LEU A 86 -13.98 -1.58 3.43
N GLY A 87 -14.37 -0.34 3.10
CA GLY A 87 -13.94 0.33 1.87
C GLY A 87 -15.09 1.14 1.27
N TRP A 88 -14.99 1.45 -0.01
CA TRP A 88 -16.06 2.11 -0.76
C TRP A 88 -16.20 1.54 -2.17
N ASP A 89 -17.36 1.67 -2.76
CA ASP A 89 -17.62 1.20 -4.13
C ASP A 89 -17.16 2.24 -5.15
N SER A 90 -15.86 2.26 -5.41
CA SER A 90 -15.23 3.15 -6.37
C SER A 90 -15.73 2.88 -7.80
N PRO A 91 -15.86 3.91 -8.65
CA PRO A 91 -15.98 3.74 -10.11
C PRO A 91 -14.78 3.00 -10.72
N VAL A 92 -13.59 3.11 -10.11
CA VAL A 92 -12.38 2.37 -10.51
C VAL A 92 -12.42 0.99 -9.89
N LYS A 93 -12.84 -0.01 -10.67
CA LYS A 93 -13.15 -1.36 -10.14
C LYS A 93 -11.95 -2.27 -9.94
N GLU A 94 -10.84 -2.02 -10.63
CA GLU A 94 -9.59 -2.77 -10.49
C GLU A 94 -8.47 -1.90 -9.91
N LEU A 95 -7.47 -2.53 -9.32
CA LEU A 95 -6.24 -1.83 -8.94
C LEU A 95 -5.52 -1.38 -10.20
N VAL A 96 -5.10 -0.11 -10.21
CA VAL A 96 -4.38 0.50 -11.34
C VAL A 96 -2.92 0.68 -10.96
N HIS A 97 -2.01 0.10 -11.74
CA HIS A 97 -0.58 0.31 -11.54
C HIS A 97 -0.23 1.79 -11.77
N PRO A 98 0.59 2.45 -10.94
CA PRO A 98 0.96 3.86 -11.09
C PRO A 98 1.46 4.26 -12.47
N HIS A 99 2.06 3.32 -13.20
CA HIS A 99 2.52 3.52 -14.57
C HIS A 99 1.40 3.96 -15.54
N TYR A 100 0.16 3.56 -15.27
CA TYR A 100 -1.01 3.92 -16.08
C TYR A 100 -1.75 5.16 -15.58
N VAL A 101 -1.27 5.79 -14.49
CA VAL A 101 -1.88 6.99 -13.93
C VAL A 101 -1.09 8.22 -14.34
N ASN A 102 -1.63 9.01 -15.26
CA ASN A 102 -1.08 10.33 -15.57
C ASN A 102 -1.69 11.38 -14.63
N LEU A 103 -0.94 11.75 -13.59
CA LEU A 103 -1.41 12.69 -12.56
C LEU A 103 -1.73 14.08 -13.12
N GLU A 104 -1.07 14.52 -14.19
CA GLU A 104 -1.26 15.84 -14.81
C GLU A 104 -2.49 15.89 -15.74
N ALA A 105 -3.03 14.72 -16.11
CA ALA A 105 -4.20 14.65 -16.98
C ALA A 105 -5.38 15.44 -16.39
N ARG A 106 -6.19 16.04 -17.27
CA ARG A 106 -7.38 16.82 -16.87
C ARG A 106 -7.06 17.93 -15.86
N ASN A 107 -5.96 18.66 -16.10
CA ASN A 107 -5.48 19.74 -15.22
C ASN A 107 -5.25 19.27 -13.76
N GLY A 108 -4.56 18.15 -13.58
CA GLY A 108 -4.21 17.60 -12.27
C GLY A 108 -5.25 16.66 -11.66
N LEU A 109 -6.36 16.37 -12.34
CA LEU A 109 -7.38 15.41 -11.89
C LEU A 109 -7.08 13.96 -12.27
N GLY A 110 -5.91 13.69 -12.88
CA GLY A 110 -5.52 12.36 -13.31
C GLY A 110 -5.41 11.34 -12.18
N TRP A 111 -5.17 11.77 -10.94
CA TRP A 111 -5.19 10.96 -9.73
C TRP A 111 -6.47 10.11 -9.59
N LEU A 112 -7.63 10.66 -10.01
CA LEU A 112 -8.92 9.97 -9.96
C LEU A 112 -8.96 8.70 -10.83
N ALA A 113 -8.11 8.58 -11.85
CA ALA A 113 -8.08 7.42 -12.71
C ALA A 113 -7.60 6.13 -12.00
N GLY A 114 -6.89 6.28 -10.90
CA GLY A 114 -6.40 5.15 -10.09
C GLY A 114 -7.04 5.04 -8.70
N PHE A 115 -7.92 5.98 -8.31
CA PHE A 115 -8.39 6.03 -6.94
C PHE A 115 -9.52 5.04 -6.65
N ASN A 116 -9.19 4.04 -5.82
CA ASN A 116 -10.15 3.07 -5.27
C ASN A 116 -9.75 2.57 -3.87
N GLU A 117 -8.94 3.32 -3.18
CA GLU A 117 -8.44 2.98 -1.85
C GLU A 117 -9.48 3.28 -0.77
N TRP A 118 -9.46 2.52 0.30
CA TRP A 118 -10.34 2.73 1.44
C TRP A 118 -10.05 4.07 2.15
N VAL A 119 -8.77 4.43 2.28
CA VAL A 119 -8.33 5.66 2.93
C VAL A 119 -7.58 6.52 1.94
N VAL A 120 -8.04 7.75 1.73
CA VAL A 120 -7.33 8.76 0.93
C VAL A 120 -6.02 9.13 1.61
N ARG A 121 -4.95 9.18 0.83
CA ARG A 121 -3.66 9.69 1.26
C ARG A 121 -3.23 10.82 0.36
N CYS A 122 -2.75 11.89 0.99
CA CYS A 122 -2.33 13.11 0.33
C CYS A 122 -0.89 13.44 0.68
N GLY A 123 -0.21 14.16 -0.18
CA GLY A 123 1.06 14.76 0.16
C GLY A 123 2.25 14.25 -0.59
N LEU A 124 3.37 14.52 0.05
CA LEU A 124 4.77 14.65 -0.27
C LEU A 124 5.09 15.91 -1.07
N GLU A 125 4.23 16.43 -1.92
CA GLU A 125 4.46 17.66 -2.69
C GLU A 125 3.36 18.68 -2.39
N ASN A 126 2.11 18.23 -2.45
CA ASN A 126 0.93 19.02 -2.15
C ASN A 126 -0.21 18.13 -1.63
N ASN A 127 -1.28 18.74 -1.17
CA ASN A 127 -2.52 18.05 -0.82
C ASN A 127 -3.74 18.90 -1.25
N GLY A 128 -4.93 18.28 -1.27
CA GLY A 128 -6.16 18.98 -1.65
C GLY A 128 -6.38 19.06 -3.16
N ALA A 129 -7.08 20.10 -3.60
CA ALA A 129 -7.44 20.30 -4.98
C ALA A 129 -6.20 20.53 -5.88
N PRO A 130 -6.28 20.16 -7.18
CA PRO A 130 -5.22 20.52 -8.12
C PRO A 130 -5.19 22.04 -8.34
N GLY A 131 -4.02 22.57 -8.69
CA GLY A 131 -3.84 23.99 -8.92
C GLY A 131 -2.54 24.32 -9.62
N GLU A 132 -2.42 25.57 -10.07
CA GLU A 132 -1.16 26.10 -10.59
C GLU A 132 -0.29 26.60 -9.45
N ASP A 133 1.01 26.38 -9.57
CA ASP A 133 2.04 26.90 -8.67
C ASP A 133 3.24 27.38 -9.47
N VAL A 134 4.12 28.16 -8.84
CA VAL A 134 5.36 28.66 -9.42
C VAL A 134 6.54 28.09 -8.64
N VAL A 135 7.25 27.18 -9.28
CA VAL A 135 8.50 26.63 -8.72
C VAL A 135 9.67 27.49 -9.18
N VAL A 136 10.56 27.84 -8.24
CA VAL A 136 11.79 28.57 -8.49
C VAL A 136 12.98 27.63 -8.35
N ASP A 137 13.78 27.53 -9.40
CA ASP A 137 15.00 26.70 -9.38
C ASP A 137 16.16 27.38 -8.62
N ASN A 138 17.26 26.66 -8.43
CA ASN A 138 18.45 27.16 -7.74
C ASN A 138 19.15 28.36 -8.43
N ARG A 139 18.74 28.69 -9.66
CA ARG A 139 19.26 29.81 -10.45
C ARG A 139 18.29 31.01 -10.47
N GLY A 140 17.15 30.89 -9.76
CA GLY A 140 16.12 31.92 -9.72
C GLY A 140 15.15 31.89 -10.91
N ASN A 141 15.21 30.90 -11.80
CA ASN A 141 14.26 30.78 -12.90
C ASN A 141 12.92 30.29 -12.37
N GLN A 142 11.86 30.90 -12.85
CA GLN A 142 10.48 30.54 -12.48
C GLN A 142 9.87 29.64 -13.54
N LYS A 143 9.19 28.58 -13.09
CA LYS A 143 8.41 27.67 -13.94
C LYS A 143 7.04 27.48 -13.34
N ARG A 144 5.99 27.67 -14.14
CA ARG A 144 4.63 27.27 -13.76
C ARG A 144 4.52 25.75 -13.84
N VAL A 145 3.93 25.14 -12.82
CA VAL A 145 3.64 23.72 -12.72
C VAL A 145 2.18 23.53 -12.33
N ILE A 146 1.60 22.40 -12.73
CA ILE A 146 0.28 21.97 -12.26
C ILE A 146 0.51 20.96 -11.16
N LEU A 147 0.06 21.27 -9.96
CA LEU A 147 0.06 20.35 -8.83
C LEU A 147 -1.16 19.43 -8.96
N PRO A 148 -0.96 18.09 -8.88
CA PRO A 148 -2.06 17.16 -9.01
C PRO A 148 -2.94 17.10 -7.77
N LEU A 149 -4.16 16.62 -7.93
CA LEU A 149 -5.07 16.32 -6.83
C LEU A 149 -4.36 15.41 -5.81
N HIS A 150 -4.34 15.83 -4.53
CA HIS A 150 -3.78 15.10 -3.39
C HIS A 150 -2.30 14.72 -3.48
N GLY A 151 -1.56 15.27 -4.45
CA GLY A 151 -0.12 14.98 -4.59
C GLY A 151 0.18 13.60 -5.17
N LYS A 152 1.36 13.07 -4.84
CA LYS A 152 1.93 11.89 -5.52
C LYS A 152 1.98 10.63 -4.66
N VAL A 153 1.85 10.72 -3.34
CA VAL A 153 2.12 9.61 -2.41
C VAL A 153 1.38 8.31 -2.75
N ALA A 154 0.12 8.42 -3.20
CA ALA A 154 -0.69 7.27 -3.57
C ALA A 154 -0.22 6.53 -4.84
N ASN A 155 0.75 7.10 -5.57
CA ASN A 155 1.30 6.55 -6.81
C ASN A 155 2.83 6.38 -6.77
N ILE A 156 3.43 6.41 -5.58
CA ILE A 156 4.85 6.12 -5.37
C ILE A 156 4.96 4.69 -4.81
N PRO A 157 5.59 3.75 -5.52
CA PRO A 157 5.82 2.41 -4.99
C PRO A 157 6.73 2.44 -3.77
N ALA A 158 6.46 1.57 -2.80
CA ALA A 158 7.32 1.39 -1.64
C ALA A 158 8.70 0.86 -2.06
N SER A 159 9.75 1.31 -1.37
CA SER A 159 11.13 0.85 -1.53
C SER A 159 11.52 -0.24 -0.54
N PHE A 160 10.77 -0.35 0.55
CA PHE A 160 10.92 -1.40 1.56
C PHE A 160 9.55 -1.92 2.00
N VAL A 161 9.42 -3.24 2.17
CA VAL A 161 8.23 -3.87 2.73
C VAL A 161 8.65 -5.07 3.58
N SER A 162 8.16 -5.14 4.82
CA SER A 162 8.27 -6.33 5.65
C SER A 162 6.92 -6.71 6.26
N ALA A 163 6.70 -8.01 6.43
CA ALA A 163 5.56 -8.55 7.18
C ALA A 163 6.05 -9.08 8.53
N PHE A 164 5.28 -8.87 9.59
CA PHE A 164 5.65 -9.30 10.93
C PHE A 164 4.50 -9.89 11.73
N VAL A 165 4.89 -10.74 12.69
CA VAL A 165 4.02 -11.27 13.74
C VAL A 165 4.69 -11.00 15.08
N LYS A 166 4.00 -10.31 15.99
CA LYS A 166 4.46 -10.08 17.37
C LYS A 166 3.62 -10.88 18.36
N ALA A 167 4.29 -11.57 19.27
CA ALA A 167 3.62 -12.20 20.39
C ALA A 167 3.11 -11.15 21.36
N GLY A 168 1.92 -11.39 21.89
CA GLY A 168 1.31 -10.50 22.88
C GLY A 168 -0.15 -10.89 23.14
N LYS A 169 -0.78 -10.14 24.03
CA LYS A 169 -2.23 -10.23 24.26
C LYS A 169 -2.80 -8.81 24.18
N PRO A 170 -3.32 -8.44 22.99
CA PRO A 170 -3.49 -9.23 21.76
C PRO A 170 -2.17 -9.46 20.98
N MET A 171 -2.16 -10.48 20.12
CA MET A 171 -1.14 -10.69 19.11
C MET A 171 -1.29 -9.64 18.00
N GLU A 172 -0.17 -9.14 17.49
CA GLU A 172 -0.15 -8.20 16.38
C GLU A 172 0.33 -8.85 15.09
N LEU A 173 -0.42 -8.65 14.02
CA LEU A 173 -0.03 -8.94 12.65
C LEU A 173 0.09 -7.62 11.90
N GLY A 174 1.14 -7.46 11.10
CA GLY A 174 1.27 -6.22 10.39
C GLY A 174 2.24 -6.27 9.22
N VAL A 175 2.25 -5.14 8.50
CA VAL A 175 3.14 -4.87 7.37
C VAL A 175 3.75 -3.49 7.57
N ASN A 176 5.07 -3.40 7.49
CA ASN A 176 5.80 -2.15 7.45
C ASN A 176 6.20 -1.84 6.02
N GLY A 177 6.28 -0.56 5.66
CA GLY A 177 6.81 -0.14 4.36
C GLY A 177 7.16 1.34 4.31
N THR A 178 8.12 1.66 3.44
CA THR A 178 8.59 3.03 3.15
C THR A 178 8.75 3.25 1.65
#